data_82176af24ef724cb62b4432b611576f2
#
_entry.id   82176af24ef724cb62b4432b611576f2
#
_cell.length_a   1.000
_cell.length_b   1.000
_cell.length_c   1.000
_cell.angle_alpha   90.00
_cell.angle_beta   90.00
_cell.angle_gamma   90.00
#
_symmetry.space_group_name_H-M   'P 1'
#
loop_
_entity.id
_entity.type
_entity.pdbx_description
1 polymer ?
#
loop_
_entity_poly.entity_id
_entity_poly.type
_entity_poly.pdbx_seq_one_letter_code
_entity_poly.pdbx_strand_id
1 'polypeptide(L)'
;IWLSASSRVVYPVEFMKNKREIYVEGEAFLDVYHDKSRPFIVKTNKMDIQVLGTTFNVCAYEKENIQTVVLVTGKVEVKTNNNETKTLSPNNLLAYNDQQGISVHPVDVQEYIAWKDGFYQFKKERLEIITKKLSKYYGKTIITDKQLANITCSGKLDLKEELDDVLH
;
A
#
# COMPACT_ATOMS: atom_id res chain seq x y z
N ILE A 1 -4.27 -9.02 9.14
CA ILE A 1 -3.24 -8.33 8.35
C ILE A 1 -2.79 -9.28 7.26
N TRP A 2 -2.69 -8.79 6.03
CA TRP A 2 -2.07 -9.44 4.88
C TRP A 2 -0.81 -8.68 4.50
N LEU A 3 0.25 -9.39 4.18
CA LEU A 3 1.51 -8.79 3.74
C LEU A 3 1.80 -9.16 2.28
N SER A 4 2.16 -8.18 1.48
CA SER A 4 2.64 -8.37 0.13
C SER A 4 4.11 -8.85 0.12
N ALA A 5 4.62 -9.22 -1.03
CA ALA A 5 6.01 -9.65 -1.18
C ALA A 5 7.00 -8.58 -0.70
N SER A 6 8.13 -9.04 -0.15
CA SER A 6 9.20 -8.17 0.37
C SER A 6 8.73 -7.16 1.44
N SER A 7 7.73 -7.54 2.23
CA SER A 7 7.15 -6.71 3.28
C SER A 7 7.40 -7.27 4.66
N ARG A 8 7.47 -6.39 5.65
CA ARG A 8 7.73 -6.75 7.05
C ARG A 8 6.83 -5.96 7.98
N VAL A 9 6.31 -6.65 9.01
CA VAL A 9 5.60 -6.03 10.12
C VAL A 9 6.35 -6.35 11.41
N VAL A 10 6.56 -5.34 12.23
CA VAL A 10 7.10 -5.46 13.58
C VAL A 10 6.04 -5.00 14.58
N TYR A 11 5.74 -5.83 15.55
CA TYR A 11 4.75 -5.54 16.59
C TYR A 11 5.20 -6.07 17.95
N PRO A 12 4.78 -5.44 19.05
CA PRO A 12 5.13 -5.90 20.41
C PRO A 12 4.38 -7.21 20.76
N VAL A 13 4.93 -7.99 21.67
CA VAL A 13 4.25 -9.19 22.20
C VAL A 13 2.92 -8.80 22.86
N GLU A 14 2.90 -7.66 23.56
CA GLU A 14 1.70 -7.08 24.16
C GLU A 14 1.61 -5.59 23.83
N PHE A 15 0.42 -5.14 23.43
CA PHE A 15 0.17 -3.73 23.19
C PHE A 15 0.07 -2.95 24.51
N MET A 16 0.42 -1.67 24.46
CA MET A 16 0.24 -0.77 25.60
C MET A 16 -1.25 -0.61 25.94
N LYS A 17 -1.52 -0.22 27.21
CA LYS A 17 -2.90 -0.03 27.68
C LYS A 17 -3.68 1.06 26.95
N ASN A 18 -2.98 2.05 26.40
CA ASN A 18 -3.57 3.26 25.78
C ASN A 18 -3.42 3.32 24.25
N LYS A 19 -2.66 2.42 23.64
CA LYS A 19 -2.48 2.38 22.17
C LYS A 19 -2.04 1.01 21.68
N ARG A 20 -2.31 0.73 20.40
CA ARG A 20 -1.83 -0.44 19.65
C ARG A 20 -0.91 0.09 18.56
N GLU A 21 0.37 -0.19 18.61
CA GLU A 21 1.34 0.34 17.65
C GLU A 21 2.10 -0.79 16.97
N ILE A 22 2.23 -0.67 15.64
CA ILE A 22 3.03 -1.57 14.81
C ILE A 22 3.92 -0.75 13.87
N TYR A 23 4.98 -1.35 13.36
CA TYR A 23 5.79 -0.80 12.29
C TYR A 23 5.61 -1.63 11.02
N VAL A 24 5.43 -0.98 9.88
CA VAL A 24 5.28 -1.60 8.56
C VAL A 24 6.35 -1.08 7.62
N GLU A 25 7.03 -2.00 6.96
CA GLU A 25 7.89 -1.76 5.81
C GLU A 25 7.38 -2.61 4.65
N GLY A 26 7.20 -2.00 3.47
CA GLY A 26 6.61 -2.66 2.33
C GLY A 26 5.12 -2.40 2.21
N GLU A 27 4.35 -3.39 1.73
CA GLU A 27 2.92 -3.24 1.52
C GLU A 27 2.12 -4.19 2.41
N ALA A 28 1.12 -3.63 3.08
CA ALA A 28 0.24 -4.35 3.99
C ALA A 28 -1.22 -3.90 3.81
N PHE A 29 -2.12 -4.88 3.79
CA PHE A 29 -3.55 -4.65 3.94
C PHE A 29 -3.96 -4.97 5.37
N LEU A 30 -4.63 -4.02 6.01
CA LEU A 30 -5.02 -4.09 7.41
C LEU A 30 -6.54 -3.99 7.54
N ASP A 31 -7.10 -4.93 8.28
CA ASP A 31 -8.47 -4.86 8.79
C ASP A 31 -8.39 -4.76 10.30
N VAL A 32 -8.61 -3.55 10.82
CA VAL A 32 -8.37 -3.21 12.22
C VAL A 32 -9.67 -3.23 13.00
N TYR A 33 -9.72 -4.07 14.04
CA TYR A 33 -10.85 -4.11 14.97
C TYR A 33 -11.08 -2.75 15.63
N HIS A 34 -12.35 -2.35 15.72
CA HIS A 34 -12.77 -1.05 16.26
C HIS A 34 -12.58 -0.98 17.77
N ASP A 35 -11.71 -0.08 18.21
CA ASP A 35 -11.46 0.21 19.64
C ASP A 35 -11.10 1.69 19.80
N LYS A 36 -12.09 2.48 20.24
CA LYS A 36 -11.91 3.93 20.47
C LYS A 36 -11.00 4.24 21.64
N SER A 37 -10.90 3.31 22.61
CA SER A 37 -10.09 3.53 23.82
C SER A 37 -8.60 3.35 23.56
N ARG A 38 -8.23 2.58 22.53
CA ARG A 38 -6.85 2.29 22.15
C ARG A 38 -6.65 2.49 20.66
N PRO A 39 -6.28 3.67 20.21
CA PRO A 39 -5.96 3.92 18.80
C PRO A 39 -4.95 2.91 18.28
N PHE A 40 -5.13 2.50 17.01
CA PHE A 40 -4.18 1.66 16.31
C PHE A 40 -3.31 2.56 15.42
N ILE A 41 -1.99 2.46 15.59
CA ILE A 41 -1.02 3.30 14.90
C ILE A 41 -0.10 2.41 14.07
N VAL A 42 -0.10 2.64 12.77
CA VAL A 42 0.89 2.06 11.86
C VAL A 42 1.98 3.09 11.62
N LYS A 43 3.19 2.77 12.03
CA LYS A 43 4.38 3.57 11.75
C LYS A 43 5.06 3.06 10.50
N THR A 44 5.50 3.98 9.68
CA THR A 44 6.42 3.74 8.56
C THR A 44 7.66 4.62 8.74
N ASN A 45 8.61 4.55 7.81
CA ASN A 45 9.77 5.45 7.85
C ASN A 45 9.44 6.93 7.54
N LYS A 46 8.22 7.23 6.99
CA LYS A 46 7.84 8.60 6.60
C LYS A 46 6.52 9.08 7.17
N MET A 47 5.66 8.17 7.67
CA MET A 47 4.31 8.51 8.11
C MET A 47 3.92 7.72 9.36
N ASP A 48 3.12 8.35 10.21
CA ASP A 48 2.31 7.71 11.25
C ASP A 48 0.85 7.71 10.81
N ILE A 49 0.22 6.52 10.77
CA ILE A 49 -1.14 6.32 10.29
C ILE A 49 -1.98 5.87 11.47
N GLN A 50 -2.90 6.71 11.93
CA GLN A 50 -3.74 6.45 13.10
C GLN A 50 -5.17 6.11 12.69
N VAL A 51 -5.69 5.03 13.26
CA VAL A 51 -7.06 4.55 13.05
C VAL A 51 -7.70 4.08 14.35
N LEU A 52 -9.03 4.02 14.39
CA LEU A 52 -9.79 3.50 15.52
C LEU A 52 -10.46 2.15 15.23
N GLY A 53 -10.68 1.84 13.96
CA GLY A 53 -11.32 0.63 13.44
C GLY A 53 -11.59 0.84 11.97
N THR A 54 -10.74 0.33 11.10
CA THR A 54 -10.60 0.80 9.73
C THR A 54 -10.00 -0.30 8.87
N THR A 55 -10.48 -0.41 7.64
CA THR A 55 -9.89 -1.29 6.63
C THR A 55 -9.16 -0.43 5.61
N PHE A 56 -7.86 -0.66 5.42
CA PHE A 56 -7.01 0.14 4.55
C PHE A 56 -5.79 -0.62 4.05
N ASN A 57 -5.20 -0.13 2.97
CA ASN A 57 -3.92 -0.59 2.44
C ASN A 57 -2.84 0.46 2.67
N VAL A 58 -1.66 0.06 3.07
CA VAL A 58 -0.47 0.91 3.16
C VAL A 58 0.63 0.34 2.29
N CYS A 59 1.27 1.19 1.47
CA CYS A 59 2.45 0.84 0.69
C CYS A 59 3.58 1.80 1.06
N ALA A 60 4.60 1.27 1.73
CA ALA A 60 5.68 2.04 2.38
C ALA A 60 7.03 1.32 2.24
N TYR A 61 7.42 1.00 1.01
CA TYR A 61 8.75 0.45 0.73
C TYR A 61 9.81 1.52 0.92
N GLU A 62 10.88 1.24 1.66
CA GLU A 62 11.94 2.22 1.98
C GLU A 62 12.64 2.79 0.74
N LYS A 63 12.81 1.95 -0.28
CA LYS A 63 13.48 2.35 -1.53
C LYS A 63 12.58 3.16 -2.47
N GLU A 64 11.30 3.32 -2.14
CA GLU A 64 10.35 4.09 -2.93
C GLU A 64 10.23 5.52 -2.39
N ASN A 65 10.26 6.48 -3.30
CA ASN A 65 10.14 7.90 -2.92
C ASN A 65 8.74 8.24 -2.41
N ILE A 66 7.73 7.52 -2.90
CA ILE A 66 6.32 7.77 -2.58
C ILE A 66 5.81 6.64 -1.68
N GLN A 67 5.15 7.02 -0.60
CA GLN A 67 4.36 6.10 0.23
C GLN A 67 2.88 6.41 0.04
N THR A 68 2.05 5.38 0.09
CA THR A 68 0.60 5.54 -0.13
C THR A 68 -0.23 4.88 0.96
N VAL A 69 -1.39 5.47 1.21
CA VAL A 69 -2.45 4.90 2.04
C VAL A 69 -3.74 4.93 1.25
N VAL A 70 -4.40 3.79 1.08
CA VAL A 70 -5.71 3.68 0.43
C VAL A 70 -6.75 3.26 1.45
N LEU A 71 -7.78 4.06 1.63
CA LEU A 71 -8.83 3.80 2.60
C LEU A 71 -10.02 3.08 1.97
N VAL A 72 -10.36 1.91 2.52
CA VAL A 72 -11.53 1.11 2.11
C VAL A 72 -12.75 1.49 2.95
N THR A 73 -12.66 1.38 4.28
CA THR A 73 -13.75 1.71 5.21
C THR A 73 -13.24 2.42 6.45
N GLY A 74 -14.07 3.25 7.06
CA GLY A 74 -13.75 3.94 8.31
C GLY A 74 -13.10 5.30 8.09
N LYS A 75 -12.12 5.64 8.92
CA LYS A 75 -11.41 6.93 8.90
C LYS A 75 -9.94 6.72 9.24
N VAL A 76 -9.08 7.36 8.50
CA VAL A 76 -7.63 7.37 8.73
C VAL A 76 -7.16 8.80 8.96
N GLU A 77 -6.29 8.99 9.94
CA GLU A 77 -5.49 10.19 10.11
C GLU A 77 -4.03 9.84 9.81
N VAL A 78 -3.42 10.58 8.90
CA VAL A 78 -2.01 10.42 8.52
C VAL A 78 -1.25 11.65 8.99
N LYS A 79 -0.16 11.43 9.72
CA LYS A 79 0.82 12.45 10.09
C LYS A 79 2.16 12.11 9.44
N THR A 80 2.74 13.05 8.71
CA THR A 80 4.04 12.88 8.04
C THR A 80 5.19 13.35 8.91
N ASN A 81 6.42 12.97 8.54
CA ASN A 81 7.65 13.44 9.18
C ASN A 81 7.81 14.98 9.11
N ASN A 82 7.21 15.63 8.11
CA ASN A 82 7.18 17.10 7.99
C ASN A 82 6.08 17.74 8.84
N ASN A 83 5.45 16.98 9.76
CA ASN A 83 4.34 17.42 10.62
C ASN A 83 3.06 17.83 9.87
N GLU A 84 2.91 17.49 8.61
CA GLU A 84 1.64 17.61 7.93
C GLU A 84 0.67 16.55 8.45
N THR A 85 -0.58 16.95 8.70
CA THR A 85 -1.63 16.01 9.11
C THR A 85 -2.79 16.08 8.14
N LYS A 86 -3.25 14.90 7.70
CA LYS A 86 -4.40 14.79 6.78
C LYS A 86 -5.32 13.66 7.18
N THR A 87 -6.62 13.95 7.15
CA THR A 87 -7.66 12.91 7.28
C THR A 87 -8.05 12.39 5.91
N LEU A 88 -8.18 11.06 5.79
CA LEU A 88 -8.59 10.37 4.58
C LEU A 88 -10.00 9.81 4.74
N SER A 89 -10.81 9.95 3.69
CA SER A 89 -12.16 9.35 3.58
C SER A 89 -12.12 8.11 2.70
N PRO A 90 -13.10 7.18 2.81
CA PRO A 90 -13.17 5.99 1.97
C PRO A 90 -13.07 6.28 0.47
N ASN A 91 -12.54 5.32 -0.28
CA ASN A 91 -12.30 5.39 -1.73
C ASN A 91 -11.34 6.50 -2.15
N ASN A 92 -10.45 6.92 -1.24
CA ASN A 92 -9.38 7.85 -1.56
C ASN A 92 -8.01 7.21 -1.30
N LEU A 93 -7.05 7.66 -2.08
CA LEU A 93 -5.62 7.41 -1.90
C LEU A 93 -4.97 8.70 -1.40
N LEU A 94 -4.17 8.58 -0.36
CA LEU A 94 -3.19 9.57 0.05
C LEU A 94 -1.83 9.10 -0.43
N ALA A 95 -1.12 9.96 -1.17
CA ALA A 95 0.28 9.77 -1.51
C ALA A 95 1.13 10.83 -0.82
N TYR A 96 2.24 10.40 -0.25
CA TYR A 96 3.21 11.28 0.41
C TYR A 96 4.59 11.10 -0.20
N ASN A 97 5.22 12.24 -0.47
CA ASN A 97 6.59 12.36 -0.96
C ASN A 97 7.24 13.54 -0.22
N ASP A 98 8.47 13.36 0.27
CA ASP A 98 9.18 14.39 1.06
C ASP A 98 9.38 15.71 0.31
N GLN A 99 9.40 15.68 -1.02
CA GLN A 99 9.59 16.87 -1.87
C GLN A 99 8.28 17.58 -2.24
N GLN A 100 7.20 16.81 -2.40
CA GLN A 100 5.92 17.31 -2.91
C GLN A 100 4.84 17.42 -1.82
N GLY A 101 5.08 16.85 -0.63
CA GLY A 101 4.11 16.81 0.45
C GLY A 101 3.00 15.78 0.21
N ILE A 102 1.83 16.03 0.79
CA ILE A 102 0.65 15.15 0.69
C ILE A 102 -0.19 15.52 -0.53
N SER A 103 -0.57 14.50 -1.30
CA SER A 103 -1.65 14.57 -2.28
C SER A 103 -2.76 13.57 -1.94
N VAL A 104 -4.02 13.93 -2.24
CA VAL A 104 -5.19 13.05 -2.01
C VAL A 104 -6.07 13.08 -3.25
N HIS A 105 -6.46 11.91 -3.75
CA HIS A 105 -7.37 11.78 -4.88
C HIS A 105 -8.23 10.53 -4.78
N PRO A 106 -9.43 10.51 -5.39
CA PRO A 106 -10.30 9.34 -5.42
C PRO A 106 -9.69 8.24 -6.29
N VAL A 107 -9.90 6.98 -5.88
CA VAL A 107 -9.41 5.81 -6.59
C VAL A 107 -10.44 4.67 -6.58
N ASP A 108 -10.30 3.74 -7.52
CA ASP A 108 -10.89 2.42 -7.39
C ASP A 108 -10.03 1.60 -6.43
N VAL A 109 -10.53 1.34 -5.23
CA VAL A 109 -9.77 0.60 -4.20
C VAL A 109 -9.36 -0.80 -4.64
N GLN A 110 -10.10 -1.43 -5.57
CA GLN A 110 -9.76 -2.76 -6.06
C GLN A 110 -8.40 -2.82 -6.74
N GLU A 111 -7.99 -1.77 -7.42
CA GLU A 111 -6.66 -1.68 -8.05
C GLU A 111 -5.51 -1.76 -7.04
N TYR A 112 -5.79 -1.46 -5.75
CA TYR A 112 -4.80 -1.40 -4.68
C TYR A 112 -4.88 -2.56 -3.68
N ILE A 113 -5.99 -3.29 -3.64
CA ILE A 113 -6.19 -4.35 -2.64
C ILE A 113 -6.38 -5.75 -3.22
N ALA A 114 -6.57 -5.90 -4.55
CA ALA A 114 -6.81 -7.19 -5.20
C ALA A 114 -5.64 -8.17 -5.01
N TRP A 115 -4.43 -7.67 -4.76
CA TRP A 115 -3.23 -8.48 -4.54
C TRP A 115 -3.36 -9.43 -3.34
N LYS A 116 -4.08 -9.02 -2.28
CA LYS A 116 -4.32 -9.89 -1.10
C LYS A 116 -5.15 -11.14 -1.42
N ASP A 117 -5.93 -11.08 -2.49
CA ASP A 117 -6.74 -12.18 -3.01
C ASP A 117 -6.03 -12.95 -4.14
N GLY A 118 -4.78 -12.58 -4.44
CA GLY A 118 -3.94 -13.20 -5.46
C GLY A 118 -4.16 -12.62 -6.86
N PHE A 119 -4.63 -11.38 -6.97
CA PHE A 119 -4.83 -10.74 -8.27
C PHE A 119 -4.10 -9.39 -8.33
N TYR A 120 -3.64 -9.03 -9.53
CA TYR A 120 -3.21 -7.67 -9.81
C TYR A 120 -4.13 -7.06 -10.86
N GLN A 121 -4.90 -6.06 -10.45
CA GLN A 121 -5.78 -5.30 -11.32
C GLN A 121 -5.14 -3.94 -11.63
N PHE A 122 -5.19 -3.52 -12.89
CA PHE A 122 -4.62 -2.25 -13.34
C PHE A 122 -5.44 -1.67 -14.48
N LYS A 123 -5.47 -0.34 -14.54
CA LYS A 123 -6.23 0.41 -15.54
C LYS A 123 -5.39 1.56 -16.07
N LYS A 124 -5.11 1.53 -17.39
CA LYS A 124 -4.24 2.52 -18.06
C LYS A 124 -2.90 2.72 -17.33
N GLU A 125 -2.37 1.63 -16.75
CA GLU A 125 -1.10 1.63 -16.04
C GLU A 125 0.05 1.45 -17.03
N ARG A 126 1.17 2.15 -16.82
CA ARG A 126 2.36 2.00 -17.67
C ARG A 126 2.99 0.61 -17.48
N LEU A 127 3.43 0.00 -18.59
CA LEU A 127 4.04 -1.33 -18.57
C LEU A 127 5.24 -1.39 -17.61
N GLU A 128 6.02 -0.34 -17.54
CA GLU A 128 7.13 -0.25 -16.58
C GLU A 128 6.68 -0.41 -15.12
N ILE A 129 5.52 0.16 -14.76
CA ILE A 129 4.98 0.06 -13.40
C ILE A 129 4.46 -1.36 -13.14
N ILE A 130 3.76 -1.93 -14.12
CA ILE A 130 3.26 -3.31 -14.06
C ILE A 130 4.41 -4.28 -13.84
N THR A 131 5.46 -4.22 -14.68
CA THR A 131 6.61 -5.13 -14.59
C THR A 131 7.41 -4.93 -13.31
N LYS A 132 7.51 -3.71 -12.76
CA LYS A 132 8.10 -3.47 -11.44
C LYS A 132 7.32 -4.14 -10.31
N LYS A 133 5.98 -4.07 -10.34
CA LYS A 133 5.11 -4.74 -9.36
C LYS A 133 5.24 -6.27 -9.46
N LEU A 134 5.22 -6.83 -10.67
CA LEU A 134 5.43 -8.25 -10.90
C LEU A 134 6.83 -8.70 -10.45
N SER A 135 7.88 -7.94 -10.79
CA SER A 135 9.25 -8.20 -10.33
C SER A 135 9.32 -8.33 -8.81
N LYS A 136 8.65 -7.43 -8.11
CA LYS A 136 8.59 -7.42 -6.65
C LYS A 136 7.83 -8.64 -6.12
N TYR A 137 6.65 -8.93 -6.68
CA TYR A 137 5.80 -10.02 -6.23
C TYR A 137 6.47 -11.38 -6.39
N TYR A 138 7.07 -11.66 -7.56
CA TYR A 138 7.71 -12.93 -7.86
C TYR A 138 9.17 -13.00 -7.38
N GLY A 139 9.75 -11.92 -6.88
CA GLY A 139 11.16 -11.85 -6.50
C GLY A 139 12.12 -12.06 -7.68
N LYS A 140 11.66 -11.77 -8.90
CA LYS A 140 12.41 -11.92 -10.16
C LYS A 140 12.68 -10.55 -10.77
N THR A 141 13.80 -10.40 -11.49
CA THR A 141 14.06 -9.18 -12.25
C THR A 141 13.39 -9.28 -13.62
N ILE A 142 12.40 -8.41 -13.86
CA ILE A 142 11.74 -8.27 -15.16
C ILE A 142 12.22 -6.95 -15.76
N ILE A 143 12.84 -7.03 -16.94
CA ILE A 143 13.38 -5.86 -17.65
C ILE A 143 12.41 -5.50 -18.77
N THR A 144 11.88 -4.29 -18.72
CA THR A 144 11.01 -3.75 -19.77
C THR A 144 11.88 -3.02 -20.81
N ASP A 145 11.65 -3.30 -22.08
CA ASP A 145 12.28 -2.51 -23.16
C ASP A 145 11.89 -1.03 -23.01
N LYS A 146 12.87 -0.15 -23.16
CA LYS A 146 12.68 1.31 -23.02
C LYS A 146 11.61 1.86 -24.00
N GLN A 147 11.46 1.25 -25.17
CA GLN A 147 10.46 1.66 -26.15
C GLN A 147 9.05 1.29 -25.71
N LEU A 148 8.88 0.22 -24.92
CA LEU A 148 7.60 -0.27 -24.41
C LEU A 148 7.25 0.27 -23.02
N ALA A 149 8.19 0.85 -22.31
CA ALA A 149 8.05 1.26 -20.90
C ALA A 149 6.83 2.17 -20.63
N ASN A 150 6.52 3.04 -21.60
CA ASN A 150 5.42 4.01 -21.50
C ASN A 150 4.09 3.54 -22.12
N ILE A 151 4.04 2.34 -22.70
CA ILE A 151 2.78 1.77 -23.17
C ILE A 151 1.87 1.54 -21.97
N THR A 152 0.61 1.95 -22.09
CA THR A 152 -0.37 1.75 -21.04
C THR A 152 -1.21 0.52 -21.32
N CYS A 153 -1.38 -0.30 -20.29
CA CYS A 153 -2.18 -1.51 -20.33
C CYS A 153 -3.33 -1.43 -19.32
N SER A 154 -4.37 -2.20 -19.56
CA SER A 154 -5.46 -2.42 -18.61
C SER A 154 -5.76 -3.90 -18.56
N GLY A 155 -5.98 -4.44 -17.38
CA GLY A 155 -6.25 -5.87 -17.22
C GLY A 155 -6.26 -6.33 -15.79
N LYS A 156 -6.37 -7.65 -15.66
CA LYS A 156 -6.30 -8.36 -14.40
C LYS A 156 -5.42 -9.59 -14.61
N LEU A 157 -4.40 -9.76 -13.76
CA LEU A 157 -3.50 -10.92 -13.78
C LEU A 157 -3.80 -11.78 -12.55
N ASP A 158 -3.73 -13.08 -12.70
CA ASP A 158 -3.75 -14.03 -11.59
C ASP A 158 -2.31 -14.22 -11.10
N LEU A 159 -2.04 -13.73 -9.89
CA LEU A 159 -0.71 -13.81 -9.27
C LEU A 159 -0.41 -15.19 -8.65
N LYS A 160 -1.34 -16.13 -8.72
CA LYS A 160 -1.15 -17.52 -8.27
C LYS A 160 -0.50 -18.37 -9.35
N GLU A 161 -0.51 -17.91 -10.60
CA GLU A 161 0.17 -18.56 -11.72
C GLU A 161 1.69 -18.32 -11.65
N GLU A 162 2.45 -19.17 -12.33
CA GLU A 162 3.88 -18.95 -12.47
C GLU A 162 4.15 -17.71 -13.34
N LEU A 163 5.28 -17.03 -13.08
CA LEU A 163 5.61 -15.78 -13.80
C LEU A 163 5.58 -15.94 -15.32
N ASP A 164 6.07 -17.07 -15.84
CA ASP A 164 6.13 -17.31 -17.27
C ASP A 164 4.74 -17.42 -17.90
N ASP A 165 3.75 -17.97 -17.17
CA ASP A 165 2.36 -18.04 -17.62
C ASP A 165 1.68 -16.66 -17.59
N VAL A 166 2.05 -15.82 -16.62
CA VAL A 166 1.54 -14.44 -16.49
C VAL A 166 2.08 -13.51 -17.58
N LEU A 167 3.25 -13.81 -18.15
CA LEU A 167 3.91 -12.98 -19.17
C LEU A 167 3.57 -13.41 -20.61
N HIS A 168 2.89 -14.52 -20.81
CA HIS A 168 2.43 -15.03 -22.12
C HIS A 168 0.94 -14.74 -22.35
#